data_4aa521ec68a1b5ea6fccbff780d91518
#
_entry.id   4aa521ec68a1b5ea6fccbff780d91518
#
_cell.length_a   1.000
_cell.length_b   1.000
_cell.length_c   1.000
_cell.angle_alpha   90.00
_cell.angle_beta   90.00
_cell.angle_gamma   90.00
#
_symmetry.space_group_name_H-M   'P 1'
#
loop_
_entity.id
_entity.type
_entity.pdbx_description
1 polymer ?
#
loop_
_entity_poly.entity_id
_entity_poly.type
_entity_poly.pdbx_seq_one_letter_code
_entity_poly.pdbx_strand_id
1 'polypeptide(L)'
;NNLRKIKELNFNFLLLDTFLKKKGDLMQECSLNFLSKFVKKSRDLDIAVGLAGKLKTKQIPQLLKLRAKVIGFRSAVCEKNDRRSLISENKTRNIYSIFNRLLIEQHNKQAYVG
;
A
#
# COMPACT_ATOMS: atom_id res chain seq x y z
N ASN A 1 4.49 20.96 11.50
CA ASN A 1 4.44 19.82 10.64
C ASN A 1 3.00 19.34 10.52
N ASN A 2 2.56 19.06 9.28
CA ASN A 2 1.15 18.72 9.00
C ASN A 2 0.70 17.43 9.67
N LEU A 3 1.58 16.43 9.77
CA LEU A 3 1.24 15.17 10.41
C LEU A 3 0.96 15.34 11.90
N ARG A 4 1.70 16.22 12.57
CA ARG A 4 1.44 16.50 13.99
C ARG A 4 0.08 17.14 14.19
N LYS A 5 -0.30 18.07 13.31
CA LYS A 5 -1.63 18.70 13.37
C LYS A 5 -2.73 17.67 13.18
N ILE A 6 -2.54 16.74 12.26
CA ILE A 6 -3.51 15.66 12.02
C ILE A 6 -3.67 14.81 13.27
N LYS A 7 -2.56 14.48 13.94
CA LYS A 7 -2.60 13.69 15.17
C LYS A 7 -3.30 14.46 16.29
N GLU A 8 -3.02 15.74 16.42
CA GLU A 8 -3.68 16.60 17.43
C GLU A 8 -5.19 16.65 17.25
N LEU A 9 -5.67 16.47 16.01
CA LEU A 9 -7.11 16.41 15.70
C LEU A 9 -7.69 15.01 15.91
N ASN A 10 -6.92 14.09 16.48
CA ASN A 10 -7.32 12.70 16.78
C ASN A 10 -7.57 11.83 15.56
N PHE A 11 -6.95 12.15 14.42
CA PHE A 11 -6.94 11.22 13.29
C PHE A 11 -5.88 10.15 13.51
N ASN A 12 -6.29 8.89 13.41
CA ASN A 12 -5.42 7.74 13.63
C ASN A 12 -5.09 6.97 12.36
N PHE A 13 -5.67 7.36 11.23
CA PHE A 13 -5.48 6.69 9.96
C PHE A 13 -5.49 7.72 8.82
N LEU A 14 -4.55 7.56 7.88
CA LEU A 14 -4.48 8.37 6.67
C LEU A 14 -4.39 7.45 5.46
N LEU A 15 -5.17 7.76 4.44
CA LEU A 15 -5.08 7.07 3.16
C LEU A 15 -4.39 7.98 2.14
N LEU A 16 -3.30 7.49 1.57
CA LEU A 16 -2.62 8.17 0.47
C LEU A 16 -3.04 7.50 -0.84
N ASP A 17 -3.64 8.28 -1.72
CA ASP A 17 -4.18 7.80 -2.99
C ASP A 17 -3.82 8.78 -4.11
N THR A 18 -3.94 8.34 -5.36
CA THR A 18 -3.72 9.23 -6.50
C THR A 18 -4.91 10.16 -6.67
N PHE A 19 -4.61 11.44 -6.88
CA PHE A 19 -5.64 12.46 -7.07
C PHE A 19 -6.10 12.53 -8.52
N LEU A 20 -5.16 12.52 -9.46
CA LEU A 20 -5.47 12.62 -10.89
C LEU A 20 -5.43 11.25 -11.55
N LYS A 21 -6.59 10.75 -11.93
CA LYS A 21 -6.73 9.39 -12.49
C LYS A 21 -6.00 9.17 -13.80
N LYS A 22 -5.57 10.24 -14.46
CA LYS A 22 -4.90 10.15 -15.78
C LYS A 22 -3.38 10.13 -15.70
N LYS A 23 -2.78 10.34 -14.53
CA LYS A 23 -1.32 10.51 -14.40
C LYS A 23 -0.54 9.27 -14.01
N GLY A 24 -1.19 8.15 -13.78
CA GLY A 24 -0.48 6.93 -13.42
C GLY A 24 -0.74 6.49 -11.98
N ASP A 25 0.05 5.53 -11.52
CA ASP A 25 -0.15 4.96 -10.20
C ASP A 25 0.60 5.75 -9.11
N LEU A 26 0.33 5.39 -7.86
CA LEU A 26 0.91 6.05 -6.71
C LEU A 26 2.44 6.05 -6.75
N MET A 27 3.05 4.94 -7.16
CA MET A 27 4.51 4.81 -7.18
C MET A 27 5.15 5.60 -8.33
N GLN A 28 4.36 6.02 -9.31
CA GLN A 28 4.82 6.93 -10.36
C GLN A 28 4.71 8.39 -9.91
N GLU A 29 3.69 8.72 -9.14
CA GLU A 29 3.48 10.08 -8.64
C GLU A 29 4.33 10.40 -7.41
N CYS A 30 4.61 9.40 -6.57
CA CYS A 30 5.40 9.58 -5.37
C CYS A 30 6.63 8.69 -5.42
N SER A 31 7.79 9.22 -5.10
CA SER A 31 8.99 8.41 -5.03
C SER A 31 8.90 7.40 -3.88
N LEU A 32 9.59 6.29 -4.03
CA LEU A 32 9.66 5.28 -2.97
C LEU A 32 10.26 5.88 -1.69
N ASN A 33 11.23 6.77 -1.84
CA ASN A 33 11.83 7.45 -0.70
C ASN A 33 10.82 8.32 0.05
N PHE A 34 9.98 9.07 -0.68
CA PHE A 34 8.92 9.87 -0.08
C PHE A 34 7.93 8.97 0.68
N LEU A 35 7.48 7.90 0.05
CA LEU A 35 6.51 6.98 0.66
C LEU A 35 7.09 6.34 1.94
N SER A 36 8.34 5.93 1.88
CA SER A 36 9.02 5.33 3.03
C SER A 36 9.09 6.30 4.21
N LYS A 37 9.50 7.53 3.95
CA LYS A 37 9.57 8.56 4.98
C LYS A 37 8.19 8.92 5.52
N PHE A 38 7.21 9.03 4.65
CA PHE A 38 5.85 9.36 5.05
C PHE A 38 5.25 8.29 5.96
N VAL A 39 5.38 7.02 5.59
CA VAL A 39 4.87 5.91 6.40
C VAL A 39 5.59 5.85 7.74
N LYS A 40 6.91 6.02 7.74
CA LYS A 40 7.69 5.99 8.98
C LYS A 40 7.32 7.12 9.93
N LYS A 41 7.25 8.35 9.43
CA LYS A 41 6.89 9.50 10.26
C LYS A 41 5.48 9.36 10.82
N SER A 42 4.56 8.85 10.01
CA SER A 42 3.19 8.62 10.47
C SER A 42 3.15 7.58 11.58
N ARG A 43 3.89 6.48 11.40
CA ARG A 43 3.97 5.43 12.42
C ARG A 43 4.56 5.96 13.72
N ASP A 44 5.58 6.81 13.63
CA ASP A 44 6.21 7.42 14.83
C ASP A 44 5.21 8.30 15.61
N LEU A 45 4.19 8.81 14.93
CA LEU A 45 3.11 9.57 15.54
C LEU A 45 1.86 8.74 15.83
N ASP A 46 1.97 7.41 15.73
CA ASP A 46 0.84 6.50 15.94
C ASP A 46 -0.30 6.72 14.95
N ILE A 47 0.04 7.08 13.72
CA ILE A 47 -0.92 7.22 12.64
C ILE A 47 -0.70 6.06 11.68
N ALA A 48 -1.72 5.23 11.49
CA ALA A 48 -1.67 4.15 10.50
C ALA A 48 -1.85 4.73 9.09
N VAL A 49 -1.16 4.15 8.12
CA VAL A 49 -1.22 4.62 6.73
C VAL A 49 -1.74 3.52 5.83
N GLY A 50 -2.68 3.88 4.96
CA GLY A 50 -3.08 3.06 3.84
C GLY A 50 -2.51 3.65 2.55
N LEU A 51 -2.12 2.80 1.63
CA LEU A 51 -1.62 3.18 0.31
C LEU A 51 -2.54 2.62 -0.76
N ALA A 52 -2.93 3.46 -1.70
CA ALA A 52 -3.78 3.10 -2.83
C ALA A 52 -3.43 3.98 -4.02
N GLY A 53 -4.05 3.73 -5.16
CA GLY A 53 -3.85 4.54 -6.35
C GLY A 53 -3.26 3.74 -7.49
N LYS A 54 -4.12 3.01 -8.21
CA LYS A 54 -3.76 2.21 -9.39
C LYS A 54 -2.57 1.27 -9.16
N LEU A 55 -2.44 0.76 -7.94
CA LEU A 55 -1.34 -0.14 -7.60
C LEU A 55 -1.44 -1.43 -8.38
N LYS A 56 -0.28 -1.97 -8.74
CA LYS A 56 -0.17 -3.16 -9.60
C LYS A 56 0.41 -4.33 -8.82
N THR A 57 0.03 -5.53 -9.24
CA THR A 57 0.50 -6.76 -8.64
C THR A 57 2.02 -6.84 -8.53
N LYS A 58 2.73 -6.40 -9.57
CA LYS A 58 4.20 -6.44 -9.59
C LYS A 58 4.85 -5.52 -8.56
N GLN A 59 4.11 -4.58 -8.01
CA GLN A 59 4.63 -3.64 -7.01
C GLN A 59 4.54 -4.15 -5.58
N ILE A 60 3.87 -5.28 -5.36
CA ILE A 60 3.64 -5.81 -4.01
C ILE A 60 4.93 -5.98 -3.20
N PRO A 61 6.02 -6.55 -3.75
CA PRO A 61 7.24 -6.71 -2.94
C PRO A 61 7.77 -5.39 -2.40
N GLN A 62 7.76 -4.33 -3.21
CA GLN A 62 8.20 -3.01 -2.78
C GLN A 62 7.24 -2.38 -1.78
N LEU A 63 5.93 -2.55 -2.03
CA LEU A 63 4.90 -2.01 -1.15
C LEU A 63 4.97 -2.60 0.25
N LEU A 64 5.23 -3.90 0.35
CA LEU A 64 5.34 -4.56 1.66
C LEU A 64 6.53 -4.03 2.48
N LYS A 65 7.60 -3.61 1.82
CA LYS A 65 8.76 -3.05 2.51
C LYS A 65 8.46 -1.71 3.17
N LEU A 66 7.43 -1.01 2.69
CA LEU A 66 7.03 0.28 3.27
C LEU A 66 6.32 0.13 4.61
N ARG A 67 5.80 -1.06 4.92
CA ARG A 67 5.14 -1.37 6.19
C ARG A 67 3.92 -0.51 6.46
N ALA A 68 3.18 -0.15 5.41
CA ALA A 68 1.88 0.50 5.58
C ALA A 68 0.88 -0.49 6.19
N LYS A 69 -0.10 0.04 6.89
CA LYS A 69 -1.12 -0.79 7.55
C LYS A 69 -2.04 -1.48 6.54
N VAL A 70 -2.39 -0.78 5.46
CA VAL A 70 -3.33 -1.25 4.44
C VAL A 70 -2.78 -0.92 3.07
N ILE A 71 -2.94 -1.83 2.13
CA ILE A 71 -2.65 -1.59 0.72
C ILE A 71 -3.91 -1.90 -0.05
N GLY A 72 -4.42 -0.91 -0.80
CA GLY A 72 -5.66 -1.03 -1.54
C GLY A 72 -5.43 -1.28 -3.01
N PHE A 73 -6.14 -2.25 -3.57
CA PHE A 73 -6.12 -2.56 -5.00
C PHE A 73 -7.54 -2.42 -5.56
N ARG A 74 -7.63 -1.88 -6.76
CA ARG A 74 -8.91 -1.73 -7.43
C ARG A 74 -8.85 -2.23 -8.86
N SER A 75 -8.14 -1.54 -9.73
CA SER A 75 -8.03 -1.96 -11.13
C SER A 75 -7.27 -3.28 -11.29
N ALA A 76 -6.30 -3.55 -10.44
CA ALA A 76 -5.50 -4.78 -10.52
C ALA A 76 -6.32 -6.05 -10.23
N VAL A 77 -7.47 -5.94 -9.56
CA VAL A 77 -8.34 -7.08 -9.30
C VAL A 77 -9.50 -7.17 -10.29
N CYS A 78 -9.60 -6.26 -11.25
CA CYS A 78 -10.66 -6.24 -12.23
C CYS A 78 -10.22 -6.93 -13.52
N GLU A 79 -11.19 -7.53 -14.25
CA GLU A 79 -10.93 -8.38 -15.40
C GLU A 79 -10.06 -7.72 -16.46
N LYS A 80 -10.31 -6.44 -16.73
CA LYS A 80 -9.59 -5.70 -17.78
C LYS A 80 -8.57 -4.71 -17.21
N ASN A 81 -8.15 -4.91 -15.96
CA ASN A 81 -7.31 -3.95 -15.23
C ASN A 81 -7.91 -2.55 -15.26
N ASP A 82 -9.23 -2.46 -15.31
CA ASP A 82 -10.01 -1.23 -15.32
C ASP A 82 -11.09 -1.36 -14.25
N ARG A 83 -11.12 -0.38 -13.33
CA ARG A 83 -12.08 -0.38 -12.22
C ARG A 83 -13.53 -0.42 -12.65
N ARG A 84 -13.82 -0.13 -13.92
CA ARG A 84 -15.18 -0.19 -14.47
C ARG A 84 -15.56 -1.59 -14.92
N SER A 85 -14.60 -2.49 -15.05
CA SER A 85 -14.88 -3.89 -15.38
C SER A 85 -15.21 -4.68 -14.12
N LEU A 86 -15.63 -5.93 -14.29
CA LEU A 86 -15.99 -6.79 -13.17
C LEU A 86 -14.75 -7.21 -12.38
N ILE A 87 -14.93 -7.43 -11.08
CA ILE A 87 -13.88 -7.96 -10.23
C ILE A 87 -13.60 -9.41 -10.66
N SER A 88 -12.34 -9.72 -10.84
CA SER A 88 -11.87 -11.07 -11.18
C SER A 88 -11.52 -11.83 -9.92
N GLU A 89 -12.17 -12.96 -9.71
CA GLU A 89 -11.83 -13.84 -8.60
C GLU A 89 -10.41 -14.35 -8.70
N ASN A 90 -9.98 -14.73 -9.91
CA ASN A 90 -8.62 -15.24 -10.13
C ASN A 90 -7.55 -14.19 -9.81
N LYS A 91 -7.76 -12.95 -10.25
CA LYS A 91 -6.80 -11.87 -9.96
C LYS A 91 -6.75 -11.54 -8.47
N THR A 92 -7.90 -11.57 -7.81
CA THR A 92 -7.98 -11.32 -6.37
C THR A 92 -7.24 -12.42 -5.60
N ARG A 93 -7.44 -13.69 -5.96
CA ARG A 93 -6.73 -14.81 -5.35
C ARG A 93 -5.24 -14.74 -5.59
N ASN A 94 -4.83 -14.33 -6.79
CA ASN A 94 -3.42 -14.20 -7.12
C ASN A 94 -2.74 -13.17 -6.22
N ILE A 95 -3.35 -12.00 -6.05
CA ILE A 95 -2.81 -10.97 -5.16
C ILE A 95 -2.72 -11.48 -3.73
N TYR A 96 -3.77 -12.13 -3.25
CA TYR A 96 -3.79 -12.70 -1.90
C TYR A 96 -2.65 -13.73 -1.72
N SER A 97 -2.44 -14.58 -2.72
CA SER A 97 -1.38 -15.60 -2.67
C SER A 97 0.01 -14.97 -2.62
N ILE A 98 0.23 -13.90 -3.38
CA ILE A 98 1.51 -13.21 -3.38
C ILE A 98 1.78 -12.60 -2.00
N PHE A 99 0.80 -11.93 -1.42
CA PHE A 99 0.93 -11.37 -0.08
C PHE A 99 1.26 -12.44 0.96
N ASN A 100 0.51 -13.53 0.94
CA ASN A 100 0.71 -14.62 1.89
C ASN A 100 2.12 -15.19 1.81
N ARG A 101 2.59 -15.47 0.59
CA ARG A 101 3.93 -16.01 0.38
C ARG A 101 5.01 -15.07 0.89
N LEU A 102 4.90 -13.78 0.56
CA LEU A 102 5.91 -12.80 0.96
C LEU A 102 5.90 -12.53 2.45
N LEU A 103 4.73 -12.53 3.08
CA LEU A 103 4.62 -12.35 4.53
C LEU A 103 5.22 -13.54 5.27
N ILE A 104 5.01 -14.76 4.79
CA ILE A 104 5.61 -15.96 5.36
C ILE A 104 7.14 -15.89 5.25
N GLU A 105 7.66 -15.50 4.10
CA GLU A 105 9.10 -15.35 3.91
C GLU A 105 9.70 -14.32 4.88
N GLN A 106 9.04 -13.19 5.07
CA GLN A 106 9.49 -12.18 6.03
C GLN A 106 9.47 -12.72 7.46
N HIS A 107 8.42 -13.44 7.81
CA HIS A 107 8.31 -14.04 9.15
C HIS A 107 9.43 -15.05 9.39
N ASN A 108 9.71 -15.89 8.41
CA ASN A 108 10.78 -16.89 8.51
C ASN A 108 12.15 -16.24 8.68
N LYS A 109 12.41 -15.14 7.95
CA LYS A 109 13.65 -14.40 8.10
C LYS A 109 13.79 -13.83 9.51
N GLN A 110 12.72 -13.29 10.06
CA GLN A 110 12.72 -12.77 11.42
C GLN A 110 12.98 -13.87 12.45
N ALA A 111 12.41 -15.04 12.23
CA ALA A 111 12.61 -16.20 13.09
C ALA A 111 14.08 -16.66 13.13
N TYR A 112 14.78 -16.55 11.99
CA TYR A 112 16.20 -16.92 11.94
C TYR A 112 17.11 -15.87 12.59
N VAL A 113 16.72 -14.61 12.55
CA VAL A 113 17.54 -13.53 13.09
C VAL A 113 17.27 -13.32 14.57
N GLY A 114 16.07 -13.61 14.98
CA GLY A 114 15.65 -13.40 16.35
C GLY A 114 16.05 -14.47 17.29
#